data_c3ad0c7e5c35175b0967d0a53cb763c3
#
_entry.id   c3ad0c7e5c35175b0967d0a53cb763c3
#
_cell.length_a   1.000
_cell.length_b   1.000
_cell.length_c   1.000
_cell.angle_alpha   90.00
_cell.angle_beta   90.00
_cell.angle_gamma   90.00
#
_symmetry.space_group_name_H-M   'P 1'
#
loop_
_entity.id
_entity.type
_entity.pdbx_description
1 polymer ?
#
loop_
_entity_poly.entity_id
_entity_poly.type
_entity_poly.pdbx_seq_one_letter_code
_entity_poly.pdbx_strand_id
1 'polypeptide(L)'
;RDEKVSISQAVPTVWLMLFQYFDAHPELDPRALGLKRIGLGGAATPRSMIERFERDFGADFVQGWGMTETSPIGVIGNLLPKHAALSEDEKIGIKMKQGRGVWGVALKIVGEDGRRLPHDGKAFGHLHVRGPWIASGYFRGEGGGVLDAEGFFPTGDVATIDADGYVQLVDRAKDVIKSGGEWISSIDLENAASAHPA
;
A
#
# COMPACT_ATOMS: atom_id res chain seq x y z
N ARG A 1 4.35 23.21 -14.50
CA ARG A 1 3.79 24.51 -14.03
C ARG A 1 2.63 24.95 -14.90
N ASP A 2 2.77 24.88 -16.20
CA ASP A 2 1.80 25.44 -17.15
C ASP A 2 0.43 24.75 -17.06
N GLU A 3 0.40 23.44 -16.84
CA GLU A 3 -0.82 22.64 -16.72
C GLU A 3 -1.47 22.70 -15.32
N LYS A 4 -0.85 23.36 -14.33
CA LYS A 4 -1.36 23.50 -12.95
C LYS A 4 -1.80 22.17 -12.33
N VAL A 5 -1.01 21.10 -12.56
CA VAL A 5 -1.29 19.76 -12.01
C VAL A 5 -1.33 19.81 -10.49
N SER A 6 -2.43 19.37 -9.90
CA SER A 6 -2.63 19.36 -8.45
C SER A 6 -2.56 17.96 -7.84
N ILE A 7 -2.74 16.91 -8.64
CA ILE A 7 -2.66 15.50 -8.24
C ILE A 7 -1.73 14.78 -9.20
N SER A 8 -0.81 13.99 -8.66
CA SER A 8 0.08 13.16 -9.47
C SER A 8 0.24 11.78 -8.83
N GLN A 9 0.44 10.78 -9.67
CA GLN A 9 0.64 9.41 -9.24
C GLN A 9 1.77 8.78 -10.04
N ALA A 10 2.67 8.09 -9.34
CA ALA A 10 3.75 7.34 -9.96
C ALA A 10 4.25 6.21 -9.04
N VAL A 11 5.14 5.38 -9.58
CA VAL A 11 5.90 4.38 -8.82
C VAL A 11 7.07 5.02 -8.07
N PRO A 12 7.61 4.37 -7.02
CA PRO A 12 8.67 4.96 -6.19
C PRO A 12 9.88 5.47 -6.96
N THR A 13 10.33 4.75 -8.00
CA THR A 13 11.51 5.12 -8.80
C THR A 13 11.36 6.48 -9.48
N VAL A 14 10.17 6.81 -9.97
CA VAL A 14 9.89 8.12 -10.59
C VAL A 14 9.98 9.23 -9.55
N TRP A 15 9.46 8.99 -8.35
CA TRP A 15 9.53 9.95 -7.26
C TRP A 15 10.95 10.15 -6.74
N LEU A 16 11.76 9.11 -6.67
CA LEU A 16 13.18 9.24 -6.33
C LEU A 16 13.94 10.11 -7.36
N MET A 17 13.65 9.95 -8.65
CA MET A 17 14.22 10.83 -9.69
C MET A 17 13.80 12.28 -9.49
N LEU A 18 12.55 12.54 -9.11
CA LEU A 18 12.08 13.89 -8.80
C LEU A 18 12.81 14.48 -7.60
N PHE A 19 13.02 13.69 -6.55
CA PHE A 19 13.77 14.12 -5.37
C PHE A 19 15.22 14.45 -5.72
N GLN A 20 15.90 13.59 -6.47
CA GLN A 20 17.27 13.84 -6.95
C GLN A 20 17.36 15.12 -7.80
N TYR A 21 16.35 15.38 -8.62
CA TYR A 21 16.30 16.62 -9.39
C TYR A 21 16.26 17.85 -8.49
N PHE A 22 15.40 17.87 -7.46
CA PHE A 22 15.33 19.00 -6.53
C PHE A 22 16.58 19.11 -5.64
N ASP A 23 17.22 17.99 -5.28
CA ASP A 23 18.48 17.99 -4.55
C ASP A 23 19.62 18.61 -5.37
N ALA A 24 19.62 18.41 -6.69
CA ALA A 24 20.57 19.01 -7.62
C ALA A 24 20.26 20.49 -7.96
N HIS A 25 19.04 20.97 -7.64
CA HIS A 25 18.56 22.31 -7.98
C HIS A 25 17.97 23.00 -6.73
N PRO A 26 18.81 23.31 -5.72
CA PRO A 26 18.34 23.87 -4.45
C PRO A 26 17.70 25.27 -4.60
N GLU A 27 17.91 25.95 -5.72
CA GLU A 27 17.27 27.21 -6.08
C GLU A 27 15.78 27.06 -6.40
N LEU A 28 15.28 25.85 -6.62
CA LEU A 28 13.88 25.56 -6.96
C LEU A 28 13.09 25.20 -5.70
N ASP A 29 11.93 25.83 -5.53
CA ASP A 29 10.99 25.46 -4.46
C ASP A 29 10.06 24.34 -4.95
N PRO A 30 10.09 23.15 -4.34
CA PRO A 30 9.16 22.05 -4.69
C PRO A 30 7.69 22.41 -4.54
N ARG A 31 7.36 23.31 -3.59
CA ARG A 31 5.98 23.79 -3.37
C ARG A 31 5.44 24.59 -4.54
N ALA A 32 6.33 25.21 -5.32
CA ALA A 32 5.95 25.96 -6.53
C ALA A 32 5.36 25.07 -7.64
N LEU A 33 5.44 23.73 -7.53
CA LEU A 33 4.70 22.81 -8.41
C LEU A 33 3.19 22.86 -8.20
N GLY A 34 2.75 23.27 -7.01
CA GLY A 34 1.31 23.36 -6.67
C GLY A 34 0.63 22.01 -6.45
N LEU A 35 1.41 20.94 -6.25
CA LEU A 35 0.87 19.62 -5.95
C LEU A 35 0.12 19.63 -4.61
N LYS A 36 -1.07 19.07 -4.60
CA LYS A 36 -1.93 18.94 -3.43
C LYS A 36 -1.96 17.51 -2.90
N ARG A 37 -1.83 16.53 -3.82
CA ARG A 37 -1.88 15.12 -3.50
C ARG A 37 -0.92 14.31 -4.35
N ILE A 38 -0.22 13.41 -3.70
CA ILE A 38 0.69 12.44 -4.32
C ILE A 38 0.15 11.04 -4.07
N GLY A 39 -0.07 10.31 -5.16
CA GLY A 39 -0.42 8.89 -5.12
C GLY A 39 0.80 8.02 -5.38
N LEU A 40 0.90 6.91 -4.64
CA LEU A 40 1.88 5.88 -4.86
C LEU A 40 1.25 4.50 -4.75
N GLY A 41 1.64 3.61 -5.63
CA GLY A 41 1.21 2.21 -5.62
C GLY A 41 2.27 1.30 -6.25
N GLY A 42 2.06 0.00 -6.15
CA GLY A 42 2.93 -1.01 -6.76
C GLY A 42 4.12 -1.46 -5.90
N ALA A 43 4.42 -0.77 -4.79
CA ALA A 43 5.42 -1.19 -3.82
C ALA A 43 5.13 -0.55 -2.45
N ALA A 44 5.73 -1.08 -1.40
CA ALA A 44 5.74 -0.44 -0.08
C ALA A 44 6.51 0.88 -0.15
N THR A 45 6.01 1.90 0.54
CA THR A 45 6.61 3.24 0.52
C THR A 45 7.43 3.45 1.78
N PRO A 46 8.73 3.77 1.65
CA PRO A 46 9.55 4.15 2.81
C PRO A 46 8.97 5.38 3.53
N ARG A 47 9.02 5.35 4.85
CA ARG A 47 8.58 6.45 5.70
C ARG A 47 9.19 7.79 5.28
N SER A 48 10.49 7.81 5.01
CA SER A 48 11.23 9.01 4.61
C SER A 48 10.67 9.66 3.33
N MET A 49 10.13 8.87 2.41
CA MET A 49 9.51 9.37 1.19
C MET A 49 8.19 10.09 1.49
N ILE A 50 7.35 9.53 2.39
CA ILE A 50 6.09 10.14 2.83
C ILE A 50 6.39 11.49 3.49
N GLU A 51 7.30 11.49 4.48
CA GLU A 51 7.72 12.69 5.20
C GLU A 51 8.25 13.77 4.26
N ARG A 52 9.03 13.38 3.25
CA ARG A 52 9.59 14.31 2.28
C ARG A 52 8.49 14.98 1.44
N PHE A 53 7.51 14.24 0.95
CA PHE A 53 6.39 14.83 0.20
C PHE A 53 5.60 15.83 1.03
N GLU A 54 5.30 15.51 2.28
CA GLU A 54 4.53 16.39 3.14
C GLU A 54 5.33 17.63 3.56
N ARG A 55 6.60 17.44 3.94
CA ARG A 55 7.47 18.51 4.39
C ARG A 55 7.90 19.45 3.25
N ASP A 56 8.44 18.90 2.16
CA ASP A 56 9.09 19.70 1.12
C ASP A 56 8.09 20.17 0.04
N PHE A 57 7.13 19.33 -0.32
CA PHE A 57 6.15 19.64 -1.37
C PHE A 57 4.83 20.19 -0.81
N GLY A 58 4.55 20.00 0.48
CA GLY A 58 3.27 20.35 1.09
C GLY A 58 2.09 19.56 0.52
N ALA A 59 2.36 18.38 -0.01
CA ALA A 59 1.38 17.53 -0.67
C ALA A 59 0.95 16.37 0.24
N ASP A 60 -0.37 16.14 0.36
CA ASP A 60 -0.94 14.98 1.05
C ASP A 60 -0.55 13.68 0.34
N PHE A 61 0.04 12.76 1.07
CA PHE A 61 0.47 11.47 0.54
C PHE A 61 -0.62 10.42 0.70
N VAL A 62 -0.88 9.66 -0.36
CA VAL A 62 -1.85 8.56 -0.37
C VAL A 62 -1.23 7.34 -1.01
N GLN A 63 -1.18 6.25 -0.26
CA GLN A 63 -0.78 4.94 -0.78
C GLN A 63 -2.00 4.17 -1.26
N GLY A 64 -1.83 3.31 -2.27
CA GLY A 64 -2.84 2.38 -2.72
C GLY A 64 -2.21 1.03 -3.05
N TRP A 65 -3.03 -0.01 -2.96
CA TRP A 65 -2.66 -1.33 -3.44
C TRP A 65 -3.71 -1.86 -4.41
N GLY A 66 -3.20 -2.58 -5.37
CA GLY A 66 -4.00 -3.29 -6.34
C GLY A 66 -3.14 -4.07 -7.30
N MET A 67 -3.79 -4.79 -8.20
CA MET A 67 -3.17 -5.64 -9.20
C MET A 67 -4.04 -5.65 -10.46
N THR A 68 -3.61 -6.26 -11.52
CA THR A 68 -4.38 -6.35 -12.77
C THR A 68 -5.78 -6.94 -12.49
N GLU A 69 -5.85 -7.95 -11.65
CA GLU A 69 -7.08 -8.63 -11.28
C GLU A 69 -8.02 -7.78 -10.40
N THR A 70 -7.56 -6.65 -9.88
CA THR A 70 -8.40 -5.69 -9.14
C THR A 70 -8.77 -4.43 -9.94
N SER A 71 -8.45 -4.36 -11.23
CA SER A 71 -8.84 -3.38 -12.27
C SER A 71 -8.70 -1.88 -11.93
N PRO A 72 -7.60 -1.35 -11.49
CA PRO A 72 -6.44 -1.95 -10.85
C PRO A 72 -6.47 -1.85 -9.31
N ILE A 73 -7.47 -1.18 -8.70
CA ILE A 73 -7.44 -0.73 -7.30
C ILE A 73 -8.28 -1.62 -6.37
N GLY A 74 -7.63 -2.15 -5.32
CA GLY A 74 -8.28 -2.88 -4.23
C GLY A 74 -8.42 -2.07 -2.95
N VAL A 75 -7.38 -1.32 -2.58
CA VAL A 75 -7.39 -0.48 -1.36
C VAL A 75 -6.79 0.89 -1.61
N ILE A 76 -7.16 1.85 -0.75
CA ILE A 76 -6.66 3.23 -0.78
C ILE A 76 -6.42 3.76 0.64
N GLY A 77 -5.29 4.44 0.85
CA GLY A 77 -4.74 4.84 2.15
C GLY A 77 -5.18 6.22 2.63
N ASN A 78 -6.46 6.59 2.50
CA ASN A 78 -6.95 7.84 3.06
C ASN A 78 -7.06 7.75 4.59
N LEU A 79 -6.63 8.82 5.29
CA LEU A 79 -6.90 8.97 6.72
C LEU A 79 -8.40 9.08 6.99
N LEU A 80 -8.85 8.53 8.11
CA LEU A 80 -10.23 8.69 8.58
C LEU A 80 -10.39 10.00 9.34
N PRO A 81 -11.60 10.59 9.42
CA PRO A 81 -11.83 11.81 10.19
C PRO A 81 -11.36 11.74 11.64
N LYS A 82 -11.50 10.58 12.30
CA LYS A 82 -11.02 10.34 13.66
C LYS A 82 -9.50 10.49 13.84
N HIS A 83 -8.72 10.35 12.75
CA HIS A 83 -7.28 10.48 12.77
C HIS A 83 -6.82 11.95 12.75
N ALA A 84 -7.75 12.92 12.61
CA ALA A 84 -7.40 14.33 12.60
C ALA A 84 -6.70 14.80 13.89
N ALA A 85 -7.05 14.19 15.03
CA ALA A 85 -6.49 14.52 16.33
C ALA A 85 -5.15 13.80 16.65
N LEU A 86 -4.71 12.88 15.79
CA LEU A 86 -3.44 12.17 15.96
C LEU A 86 -2.25 13.09 15.68
N SER A 87 -1.12 12.77 16.30
CA SER A 87 0.19 13.38 15.96
C SER A 87 0.56 13.09 14.51
N GLU A 88 1.46 13.89 13.95
CA GLU A 88 1.95 13.67 12.58
C GLU A 88 2.67 12.31 12.45
N ASP A 89 3.40 11.90 13.50
CA ASP A 89 4.05 10.59 13.55
C ASP A 89 3.06 9.42 13.45
N GLU A 90 1.97 9.48 14.19
CA GLU A 90 0.90 8.48 14.15
C GLU A 90 0.20 8.48 12.78
N LYS A 91 -0.05 9.65 12.20
CA LYS A 91 -0.64 9.77 10.85
C LYS A 91 0.26 9.14 9.80
N ILE A 92 1.57 9.38 9.87
CA ILE A 92 2.55 8.76 8.96
C ILE A 92 2.54 7.24 9.13
N GLY A 93 2.49 6.73 10.36
CA GLY A 93 2.35 5.30 10.62
C GLY A 93 1.12 4.67 9.94
N ILE A 94 0.00 5.40 9.88
CA ILE A 94 -1.19 4.95 9.15
C ILE A 94 -0.97 5.05 7.63
N LYS A 95 -0.34 6.11 7.13
CA LYS A 95 -0.06 6.33 5.71
C LYS A 95 0.95 5.33 5.14
N MET A 96 1.75 4.69 5.96
CA MET A 96 2.63 3.58 5.55
C MET A 96 1.86 2.30 5.21
N LYS A 97 0.62 2.14 5.70
CA LYS A 97 -0.25 1.03 5.32
C LYS A 97 -0.84 1.27 3.94
N GLN A 98 -1.15 0.19 3.19
CA GLN A 98 -1.67 0.31 1.82
C GLN A 98 -3.07 0.90 1.78
N GLY A 99 -3.81 0.84 2.88
CA GLY A 99 -5.10 1.49 2.99
C GLY A 99 -6.26 0.53 3.24
N ARG A 100 -7.46 1.01 3.00
CA ARG A 100 -8.71 0.30 3.24
C ARG A 100 -9.36 -0.08 1.92
N GLY A 101 -10.14 -1.16 1.93
CA GLY A 101 -10.94 -1.55 0.78
C GLY A 101 -11.74 -0.36 0.22
N VAL A 102 -11.58 -0.09 -1.06
CA VAL A 102 -12.40 0.92 -1.73
C VAL A 102 -13.87 0.48 -1.72
N TRP A 103 -14.80 1.43 -1.87
CA TRP A 103 -16.23 1.12 -1.83
C TRP A 103 -16.58 -0.02 -2.80
N GLY A 104 -17.26 -1.05 -2.30
CA GLY A 104 -17.61 -2.26 -3.06
C GLY A 104 -16.57 -3.39 -3.01
N VAL A 105 -15.37 -3.16 -2.47
CA VAL A 105 -14.36 -4.21 -2.29
C VAL A 105 -14.39 -4.74 -0.86
N ALA A 106 -14.66 -6.02 -0.72
CA ALA A 106 -14.55 -6.77 0.52
C ALA A 106 -13.17 -7.43 0.61
N LEU A 107 -12.60 -7.43 1.81
CA LEU A 107 -11.29 -7.99 2.11
C LEU A 107 -11.41 -9.03 3.21
N LYS A 108 -10.61 -10.08 3.14
CA LYS A 108 -10.34 -11.01 4.24
C LYS A 108 -8.91 -11.49 4.22
N ILE A 109 -8.41 -11.91 5.36
CA ILE A 109 -7.16 -12.65 5.49
C ILE A 109 -7.45 -14.08 5.93
N VAL A 110 -6.73 -15.03 5.35
CA VAL A 110 -6.96 -16.48 5.53
C VAL A 110 -5.65 -17.12 5.97
N GLY A 111 -5.73 -17.91 7.03
CA GLY A 111 -4.58 -18.66 7.54
C GLY A 111 -4.20 -19.85 6.65
N GLU A 112 -3.07 -20.48 6.96
CA GLU A 112 -2.58 -21.69 6.29
C GLU A 112 -3.59 -22.87 6.37
N ASP A 113 -4.42 -22.87 7.43
CA ASP A 113 -5.47 -23.87 7.66
C ASP A 113 -6.77 -23.56 6.90
N GLY A 114 -6.78 -22.50 6.08
CA GLY A 114 -7.94 -22.05 5.33
C GLY A 114 -8.98 -21.28 6.14
N ARG A 115 -8.75 -21.03 7.43
CA ARG A 115 -9.68 -20.27 8.27
C ARG A 115 -9.50 -18.78 8.12
N ARG A 116 -10.62 -18.04 8.20
CA ARG A 116 -10.59 -16.57 8.25
C ARG A 116 -9.96 -16.10 9.56
N LEU A 117 -9.03 -15.16 9.45
CA LEU A 117 -8.34 -14.56 10.58
C LEU A 117 -9.00 -13.23 11.00
N PRO A 118 -8.81 -12.79 12.27
CA PRO A 118 -9.36 -11.54 12.77
C PRO A 118 -8.65 -10.33 12.14
N HIS A 119 -9.38 -9.21 12.06
CA HIS A 119 -8.83 -7.91 11.68
C HIS A 119 -8.33 -7.18 12.94
N ASP A 120 -7.24 -7.64 13.52
CA ASP A 120 -6.65 -7.12 14.77
C ASP A 120 -5.31 -6.39 14.57
N GLY A 121 -4.86 -6.29 13.30
CA GLY A 121 -3.58 -5.70 12.94
C GLY A 121 -2.36 -6.55 13.31
N LYS A 122 -2.55 -7.78 13.78
CA LYS A 122 -1.49 -8.67 14.24
C LYS A 122 -1.48 -10.01 13.49
N ALA A 123 -2.65 -10.57 13.26
CA ALA A 123 -2.79 -11.82 12.54
C ALA A 123 -2.35 -11.64 11.07
N PHE A 124 -1.36 -12.42 10.65
CA PHE A 124 -0.90 -12.50 9.26
C PHE A 124 -1.65 -13.57 8.50
N GLY A 125 -2.08 -13.28 7.30
CA GLY A 125 -2.77 -14.24 6.46
C GLY A 125 -2.72 -13.90 4.98
N HIS A 126 -3.09 -14.86 4.16
CA HIS A 126 -3.25 -14.67 2.72
C HIS A 126 -4.38 -13.69 2.47
N LEU A 127 -4.07 -12.60 1.76
CA LEU A 127 -5.05 -11.56 1.41
C LEU A 127 -5.96 -12.07 0.30
N HIS A 128 -7.26 -12.03 0.54
CA HIS A 128 -8.30 -12.34 -0.43
C HIS A 128 -9.20 -11.13 -0.65
N VAL A 129 -9.62 -10.90 -1.88
CA VAL A 129 -10.45 -9.76 -2.27
C VAL A 129 -11.69 -10.19 -3.05
N ARG A 130 -12.80 -9.47 -2.90
CA ARG A 130 -14.03 -9.66 -3.67
C ARG A 130 -14.69 -8.31 -3.94
N GLY A 131 -15.16 -8.11 -5.15
CA GLY A 131 -15.86 -6.89 -5.54
C GLY A 131 -16.34 -6.91 -6.98
N PRO A 132 -17.13 -5.93 -7.42
CA PRO A 132 -17.77 -5.93 -8.73
C PRO A 132 -16.80 -5.82 -9.92
N TRP A 133 -15.58 -5.38 -9.70
CA TRP A 133 -14.52 -5.28 -10.72
C TRP A 133 -13.32 -6.19 -10.46
N ILE A 134 -13.41 -7.08 -9.47
CA ILE A 134 -12.40 -8.10 -9.23
C ILE A 134 -12.55 -9.20 -10.26
N ALA A 135 -11.46 -9.67 -10.85
CA ALA A 135 -11.47 -10.74 -11.83
C ALA A 135 -12.12 -12.00 -11.27
N SER A 136 -13.04 -12.58 -12.02
CA SER A 136 -13.71 -13.85 -11.67
C SER A 136 -13.01 -15.09 -12.26
N GLY A 137 -12.01 -14.87 -13.12
CA GLY A 137 -11.26 -15.92 -13.79
C GLY A 137 -10.32 -15.36 -14.83
N TYR A 138 -9.47 -16.21 -15.39
CA TYR A 138 -8.59 -15.88 -16.49
C TYR A 138 -9.18 -16.28 -17.85
N PHE A 139 -8.64 -15.70 -18.90
CA PHE A 139 -9.08 -15.96 -20.27
C PHE A 139 -9.03 -17.48 -20.56
N ARG A 140 -10.08 -18.00 -21.22
CA ARG A 140 -10.26 -19.44 -21.56
C ARG A 140 -10.21 -20.40 -20.37
N GLY A 141 -10.39 -19.89 -19.13
CA GLY A 141 -10.36 -20.74 -17.93
C GLY A 141 -8.96 -21.19 -17.54
N GLU A 142 -7.90 -20.51 -18.03
CA GLU A 142 -6.52 -20.76 -17.63
C GLU A 142 -6.40 -20.63 -16.10
N GLY A 143 -5.64 -21.55 -15.47
CA GLY A 143 -5.52 -21.58 -14.01
C GLY A 143 -6.71 -22.22 -13.26
N GLY A 144 -7.75 -22.66 -13.95
CA GLY A 144 -8.95 -23.28 -13.34
C GLY A 144 -9.83 -22.29 -12.58
N GLY A 145 -10.57 -22.78 -11.57
CA GLY A 145 -11.37 -21.94 -10.68
C GLY A 145 -10.48 -21.15 -9.74
N VAL A 146 -10.44 -19.83 -9.91
CA VAL A 146 -9.55 -18.94 -9.15
C VAL A 146 -10.19 -18.39 -7.88
N LEU A 147 -11.51 -18.44 -7.76
CA LEU A 147 -12.23 -17.94 -6.58
C LEU A 147 -12.39 -19.03 -5.53
N ASP A 148 -12.33 -18.63 -4.26
CA ASP A 148 -12.69 -19.53 -3.17
C ASP A 148 -14.20 -19.76 -3.07
N ALA A 149 -14.63 -20.62 -2.12
CA ALA A 149 -16.03 -21.00 -1.96
C ALA A 149 -16.98 -19.81 -1.62
N GLU A 150 -16.42 -18.70 -1.12
CA GLU A 150 -17.14 -17.45 -0.82
C GLU A 150 -17.06 -16.43 -1.97
N GLY A 151 -16.42 -16.78 -3.08
CA GLY A 151 -16.26 -15.91 -4.24
C GLY A 151 -15.17 -14.85 -4.08
N PHE A 152 -14.19 -15.07 -3.20
CA PHE A 152 -13.03 -14.20 -3.06
C PHE A 152 -11.89 -14.69 -3.95
N PHE A 153 -11.18 -13.73 -4.54
CA PHE A 153 -9.96 -13.94 -5.32
C PHE A 153 -8.75 -13.92 -4.38
N PRO A 154 -7.91 -14.98 -4.34
CA PRO A 154 -6.66 -15.00 -3.59
C PRO A 154 -5.59 -14.18 -4.32
N THR A 155 -5.07 -13.13 -3.70
CA THR A 155 -4.16 -12.18 -4.35
C THR A 155 -2.73 -12.68 -4.47
N GLY A 156 -2.35 -13.66 -3.68
CA GLY A 156 -0.96 -14.11 -3.54
C GLY A 156 -0.12 -13.20 -2.64
N ASP A 157 -0.73 -12.20 -2.01
CA ASP A 157 -0.08 -11.37 -1.00
C ASP A 157 -0.40 -11.88 0.41
N VAL A 158 0.52 -11.63 1.34
CA VAL A 158 0.35 -11.82 2.77
C VAL A 158 0.20 -10.45 3.43
N ALA A 159 -0.80 -10.33 4.28
CA ALA A 159 -1.14 -9.06 4.91
C ALA A 159 -1.66 -9.22 6.33
N THR A 160 -1.64 -8.13 7.08
CA THR A 160 -2.52 -7.92 8.25
C THR A 160 -3.64 -6.97 7.86
N ILE A 161 -4.76 -7.03 8.60
CA ILE A 161 -5.83 -6.02 8.52
C ILE A 161 -6.14 -5.58 9.95
N ASP A 162 -6.14 -4.28 10.20
CA ASP A 162 -6.46 -3.77 11.52
C ASP A 162 -7.97 -3.55 11.72
N ALA A 163 -8.36 -3.17 12.95
CA ALA A 163 -9.76 -2.95 13.32
C ALA A 163 -10.44 -1.81 12.53
N ASP A 164 -9.65 -0.90 11.94
CA ASP A 164 -10.14 0.17 11.07
C ASP A 164 -10.24 -0.28 9.60
N GLY A 165 -9.80 -1.50 9.32
CA GLY A 165 -9.79 -2.09 7.99
C GLY A 165 -8.59 -1.70 7.14
N TYR A 166 -7.53 -1.11 7.71
CA TYR A 166 -6.30 -0.85 6.98
C TYR A 166 -5.52 -2.14 6.77
N VAL A 167 -5.22 -2.38 5.52
CA VAL A 167 -4.33 -3.47 5.07
C VAL A 167 -2.89 -3.01 5.20
N GLN A 168 -2.05 -3.82 5.78
CA GLN A 168 -0.61 -3.71 5.73
C GLN A 168 -0.04 -4.96 5.07
N LEU A 169 0.55 -4.79 3.90
CA LEU A 169 1.24 -5.88 3.22
C LEU A 169 2.52 -6.24 3.98
N VAL A 170 2.75 -7.53 4.08
CA VAL A 170 3.95 -8.08 4.70
C VAL A 170 4.91 -8.53 3.61
N ASP A 171 4.41 -9.31 2.64
CA ASP A 171 5.19 -9.84 1.54
C ASP A 171 4.29 -10.52 0.49
N ARG A 172 4.91 -11.02 -0.59
CA ARG A 172 4.31 -12.04 -1.44
C ARG A 172 4.37 -13.41 -0.73
N ALA A 173 3.31 -14.20 -0.86
CA ALA A 173 3.24 -15.52 -0.20
C ALA A 173 4.41 -16.45 -0.55
N LYS A 174 4.99 -16.30 -1.75
CA LYS A 174 6.15 -17.06 -2.24
C LYS A 174 7.50 -16.53 -1.72
N ASP A 175 7.57 -15.28 -1.27
CA ASP A 175 8.81 -14.58 -0.91
C ASP A 175 8.93 -14.37 0.62
N VAL A 176 7.84 -14.60 1.36
CA VAL A 176 7.82 -14.45 2.82
C VAL A 176 8.83 -15.36 3.51
N ILE A 177 9.61 -14.77 4.40
CA ILE A 177 10.61 -15.53 5.17
C ILE A 177 9.92 -16.16 6.38
N LYS A 178 10.05 -17.48 6.51
CA LYS A 178 9.54 -18.23 7.68
C LYS A 178 10.72 -18.70 8.52
N SER A 179 10.80 -18.27 9.78
CA SER A 179 11.85 -18.68 10.71
C SER A 179 11.26 -18.94 12.09
N GLY A 180 11.54 -20.13 12.65
CA GLY A 180 11.09 -20.49 14.00
C GLY A 180 9.58 -20.51 14.20
N GLY A 181 8.79 -20.61 13.13
CA GLY A 181 7.32 -20.49 13.16
C GLY A 181 6.78 -19.09 13.08
N GLU A 182 7.65 -18.09 12.94
CA GLU A 182 7.30 -16.69 12.73
C GLU A 182 7.46 -16.29 11.26
N TRP A 183 6.65 -15.34 10.86
CA TRP A 183 6.70 -14.74 9.52
C TRP A 183 7.47 -13.43 9.62
N ILE A 184 8.53 -13.32 8.81
CA ILE A 184 9.39 -12.14 8.76
C ILE A 184 9.11 -11.42 7.44
N SER A 185 8.75 -10.16 7.54
CA SER A 185 8.52 -9.29 6.38
C SER A 185 9.86 -8.92 5.73
N SER A 186 10.04 -9.24 4.45
CA SER A 186 11.19 -8.76 3.67
C SER A 186 11.15 -7.24 3.53
N ILE A 187 9.95 -6.66 3.43
CA ILE A 187 9.72 -5.22 3.33
C ILE A 187 10.24 -4.49 4.59
N ASP A 188 9.98 -5.03 5.78
CA ASP A 188 10.46 -4.43 7.02
C ASP A 188 11.99 -4.51 7.15
N LEU A 189 12.59 -5.61 6.68
CA LEU A 189 14.04 -5.75 6.62
C LEU A 189 14.66 -4.77 5.63
N GLU A 190 14.09 -4.60 4.45
CA GLU A 190 14.54 -3.62 3.45
C GLU A 190 14.41 -2.19 3.96
N ASN A 191 13.31 -1.86 4.63
CA ASN A 191 13.13 -0.54 5.25
C ASN A 191 14.14 -0.29 6.36
N ALA A 192 14.42 -1.27 7.22
CA ALA A 192 15.42 -1.16 8.27
C ALA A 192 16.83 -1.01 7.68
N ALA A 193 17.17 -1.77 6.64
CA ALA A 193 18.44 -1.66 5.94
C ALA A 193 18.61 -0.30 5.25
N SER A 194 17.56 0.20 4.60
CA SER A 194 17.57 1.50 3.91
C SER A 194 17.64 2.70 4.87
N ALA A 195 17.23 2.52 6.12
CA ALA A 195 17.35 3.55 7.15
C ALA A 195 18.72 3.60 7.83
N HIS A 196 19.59 2.61 7.57
CA HIS A 196 20.94 2.56 8.16
C HIS A 196 21.85 3.58 7.49
N PRO A 197 22.52 4.45 8.26
CA PRO A 197 23.54 5.37 7.75
C PRO A 197 24.78 4.54 7.41
N ALA A 198 24.92 4.10 6.18
CA ALA A 198 26.12 3.38 5.71
C ALA A 198 27.12 4.33 5.07
#